data_bfd322721c7ba5465d07ec386da17c60
#
_entry.id   bfd322721c7ba5465d07ec386da17c60
#
_cell.length_a   1.000
_cell.length_b   1.000
_cell.length_c   1.000
_cell.angle_alpha   90.00
_cell.angle_beta   90.00
_cell.angle_gamma   90.00
#
_symmetry.space_group_name_H-M   'P 1'
#
loop_
_entity.id
_entity.type
_entity.pdbx_description
1 polymer ?
#
loop_
_entity_poly.entity_id
_entity_poly.type
_entity_poly.pdbx_seq_one_letter_code
_entity_poly.pdbx_strand_id
1 'polypeptide(L)'
;LKRQTLPYVTPCGTFSYRKSDRLLAPSGLVVVDVDGLDSTAEAEALRRQLFDDAYLCPALCFISPSERGVKAFVPYPEHPGNETPAYIYEHILGVMNYVEYVYGDGETRGSQKVDPSGKDIVRSCFLCHDPNALFRI
;
A
#
# COMPACT_ATOMS: atom_id res chain seq x y z
N LEU A 1 -5.19 -11.93 -17.15
CA LEU A 1 -5.68 -10.84 -17.99
C LEU A 1 -5.30 -9.47 -17.45
N LYS A 2 -5.34 -9.29 -16.13
CA LYS A 2 -4.89 -8.02 -15.52
C LYS A 2 -3.47 -7.68 -15.96
N ARG A 3 -2.60 -8.67 -16.02
CA ARG A 3 -1.20 -8.47 -16.38
C ARG A 3 -1.01 -7.97 -17.81
N GLN A 4 -1.99 -8.17 -18.66
CA GLN A 4 -1.94 -7.78 -20.06
C GLN A 4 -2.62 -6.44 -20.31
N THR A 5 -3.56 -6.04 -19.44
CA THR A 5 -4.43 -4.89 -19.69
C THR A 5 -4.23 -3.72 -18.76
N LEU A 6 -3.63 -3.93 -17.58
CA LEU A 6 -3.43 -2.87 -16.61
C LEU A 6 -1.94 -2.55 -16.43
N PRO A 7 -1.58 -1.27 -16.48
CA PRO A 7 -0.23 -0.87 -16.13
C PRO A 7 0.04 -1.11 -14.64
N TYR A 8 1.30 -1.25 -14.29
CA TYR A 8 1.69 -1.40 -12.91
C TYR A 8 2.94 -0.57 -12.59
N VAL A 9 3.14 -0.33 -11.30
CA VAL A 9 4.30 0.38 -10.77
C VAL A 9 4.91 -0.45 -9.64
N THR A 10 6.15 -0.13 -9.28
CA THR A 10 6.77 -0.64 -8.05
C THR A 10 6.79 0.51 -7.06
N PRO A 11 5.83 0.56 -6.11
CA PRO A 11 5.61 1.75 -5.29
C PRO A 11 6.78 2.15 -4.40
N CYS A 12 7.62 1.19 -3.98
CA CYS A 12 8.69 1.46 -3.03
C CYS A 12 9.94 2.05 -3.66
N GLY A 13 10.05 2.04 -4.99
CA GLY A 13 11.23 2.60 -5.65
C GLY A 13 11.49 2.03 -7.02
N THR A 14 12.65 2.36 -7.57
CA THR A 14 13.12 1.83 -8.85
C THR A 14 14.18 0.77 -8.61
N PHE A 15 14.19 -0.25 -9.47
CA PHE A 15 15.05 -1.41 -9.33
C PHE A 15 15.73 -1.73 -10.66
N SER A 16 16.99 -2.16 -10.61
CA SER A 16 17.68 -2.63 -11.82
C SER A 16 17.19 -4.01 -12.24
N TYR A 17 16.60 -4.75 -11.31
CA TYR A 17 15.98 -6.05 -11.51
C TYR A 17 14.95 -6.24 -10.40
N ARG A 18 13.91 -7.03 -10.61
CA ARG A 18 12.88 -7.21 -9.60
C ARG A 18 13.30 -8.12 -8.45
N LYS A 19 14.32 -7.66 -7.71
CA LYS A 19 14.79 -8.29 -6.48
C LYS A 19 15.07 -7.19 -5.47
N SER A 20 14.82 -7.47 -4.21
CA SER A 20 14.96 -6.46 -3.14
C SER A 20 16.40 -5.93 -3.01
N ASP A 21 17.41 -6.72 -3.35
CA ASP A 21 18.81 -6.29 -3.28
C ASP A 21 19.24 -5.47 -4.50
N ARG A 22 18.34 -5.20 -5.43
CA ARG A 22 18.60 -4.44 -6.66
C ARG A 22 17.94 -3.07 -6.66
N LEU A 23 17.68 -2.54 -5.49
CA LEU A 23 17.11 -1.20 -5.34
C LEU A 23 18.06 -0.15 -5.87
N LEU A 24 17.59 0.66 -6.82
CA LEU A 24 18.35 1.79 -7.38
C LEU A 24 18.05 3.08 -6.62
N ALA A 25 16.77 3.38 -6.42
CA ALA A 25 16.35 4.60 -5.73
C ALA A 25 15.04 4.34 -4.99
N PRO A 26 15.00 4.58 -3.68
CA PRO A 26 13.75 4.49 -2.93
C PRO A 26 12.81 5.63 -3.32
N SER A 27 11.50 5.38 -3.22
CA SER A 27 10.49 6.39 -3.55
C SER A 27 10.10 7.28 -2.37
N GLY A 28 10.45 6.86 -1.15
CA GLY A 28 9.94 7.51 0.06
C GLY A 28 8.54 7.04 0.44
N LEU A 29 7.99 6.06 -0.27
CA LEU A 29 6.64 5.55 -0.05
C LEU A 29 6.66 4.04 0.14
N VAL A 30 5.74 3.56 0.95
CA VAL A 30 5.41 2.14 1.02
C VAL A 30 3.93 1.98 0.70
N VAL A 31 3.52 0.80 0.26
CA VAL A 31 2.12 0.53 -0.05
C VAL A 31 1.56 -0.45 0.97
N VAL A 32 0.34 -0.18 1.42
CA VAL A 32 -0.45 -1.16 2.17
C VAL A 32 -1.69 -1.47 1.35
N ASP A 33 -2.03 -2.75 1.29
CA ASP A 33 -3.12 -3.26 0.48
C ASP A 33 -4.10 -3.99 1.40
N VAL A 34 -5.33 -3.50 1.46
CA VAL A 34 -6.39 -4.13 2.25
C VAL A 34 -7.35 -4.79 1.28
N ASP A 35 -7.47 -6.10 1.36
CA ASP A 35 -8.29 -6.90 0.46
C ASP A 35 -9.43 -7.59 1.18
N GLY A 36 -10.34 -8.19 0.41
CA GLY A 36 -11.37 -9.06 0.96
C GLY A 36 -12.45 -8.33 1.71
N LEU A 37 -12.70 -7.08 1.38
CA LEU A 37 -13.82 -6.34 1.95
C LEU A 37 -15.15 -6.87 1.41
N ASP A 38 -16.20 -6.72 2.20
CA ASP A 38 -17.50 -7.33 1.88
C ASP A 38 -18.25 -6.63 0.75
N SER A 39 -17.95 -5.35 0.52
CA SER A 39 -18.64 -4.57 -0.51
C SER A 39 -17.82 -3.39 -0.98
N THR A 40 -18.22 -2.84 -2.12
CA THR A 40 -17.62 -1.60 -2.64
C THR A 40 -17.86 -0.44 -1.69
N ALA A 41 -19.03 -0.40 -1.05
CA ALA A 41 -19.35 0.66 -0.09
C ALA A 41 -18.36 0.61 1.10
N GLU A 42 -18.02 -0.56 1.57
CA GLU A 42 -17.05 -0.73 2.65
C GLU A 42 -15.65 -0.26 2.18
N ALA A 43 -15.28 -0.57 0.94
CA ALA A 43 -14.02 -0.11 0.37
C ALA A 43 -13.98 1.42 0.27
N GLU A 44 -15.06 2.05 -0.16
CA GLU A 44 -15.14 3.50 -0.25
C GLU A 44 -15.00 4.16 1.13
N ALA A 45 -15.66 3.61 2.14
CA ALA A 45 -15.55 4.10 3.50
C ALA A 45 -14.12 3.97 4.04
N LEU A 46 -13.49 2.83 3.81
CA LEU A 46 -12.12 2.60 4.26
C LEU A 46 -11.13 3.51 3.54
N ARG A 47 -11.32 3.74 2.24
CA ARG A 47 -10.49 4.68 1.48
C ARG A 47 -10.47 6.05 2.16
N ARG A 48 -11.65 6.54 2.57
CA ARG A 48 -11.76 7.82 3.27
C ARG A 48 -11.08 7.78 4.64
N GLN A 49 -11.33 6.73 5.40
CA GLN A 49 -10.75 6.58 6.73
C GLN A 49 -9.24 6.54 6.71
N LEU A 50 -8.66 5.77 5.78
CA LEU A 50 -7.21 5.68 5.64
C LEU A 50 -6.62 7.02 5.22
N PHE A 51 -7.25 7.69 4.27
CA PHE A 51 -6.75 8.97 3.78
C PHE A 51 -6.76 10.04 4.87
N ASP A 52 -7.75 10.02 5.75
CA ASP A 52 -7.89 11.00 6.83
C ASP A 52 -7.09 10.62 8.08
N ASP A 53 -6.44 9.46 8.09
CA ASP A 53 -5.66 9.01 9.22
C ASP A 53 -4.40 9.86 9.37
N ALA A 54 -4.30 10.59 10.48
CA ALA A 54 -3.21 11.54 10.71
C ALA A 54 -1.86 10.84 10.91
N TYR A 55 -1.86 9.61 11.40
CA TYR A 55 -0.64 8.85 11.60
C TYR A 55 -0.07 8.36 10.27
N LEU A 56 -0.93 7.80 9.43
CA LEU A 56 -0.51 7.30 8.10
C LEU A 56 -0.25 8.44 7.14
N CYS A 57 -1.12 9.43 7.12
CA CYS A 57 -1.08 10.56 6.19
C CYS A 57 -0.74 10.13 4.76
N PRO A 58 -1.53 9.24 4.14
CA PRO A 58 -1.19 8.71 2.84
C PRO A 58 -1.11 9.78 1.76
N ALA A 59 -0.18 9.60 0.83
CA ALA A 59 -0.11 10.46 -0.35
C ALA A 59 -1.21 10.13 -1.35
N LEU A 60 -1.64 8.86 -1.38
CA LEU A 60 -2.63 8.39 -2.34
C LEU A 60 -3.40 7.20 -1.75
N CYS A 61 -4.71 7.22 -1.92
CA CYS A 61 -5.57 6.07 -1.60
C CYS A 61 -6.53 5.85 -2.75
N PHE A 62 -6.67 4.60 -3.19
CA PHE A 62 -7.62 4.27 -4.24
C PHE A 62 -8.15 2.85 -4.07
N ILE A 63 -9.30 2.58 -4.69
CA ILE A 63 -9.92 1.26 -4.67
C ILE A 63 -9.23 0.36 -5.68
N SER A 64 -8.94 -0.87 -5.28
CA SER A 64 -8.28 -1.85 -6.12
C SER A 64 -9.17 -2.29 -7.30
N PRO A 65 -8.59 -2.95 -8.33
CA PRO A 65 -9.38 -3.42 -9.46
C PRO A 65 -10.53 -4.35 -9.11
N SER A 66 -10.44 -5.07 -7.99
CA SER A 66 -11.51 -5.96 -7.53
C SER A 66 -12.73 -5.19 -6.99
N GLU A 67 -12.59 -3.89 -6.73
CA GLU A 67 -13.56 -3.03 -6.08
C GLU A 67 -13.88 -3.42 -4.63
N ARG A 68 -13.14 -4.37 -4.09
CA ARG A 68 -13.29 -4.85 -2.71
C ARG A 68 -12.01 -4.74 -1.91
N GLY A 69 -11.14 -3.85 -2.33
CA GLY A 69 -9.90 -3.57 -1.64
C GLY A 69 -9.51 -2.12 -1.78
N VAL A 70 -8.58 -1.69 -0.93
CA VAL A 70 -8.06 -0.32 -0.94
C VAL A 70 -6.54 -0.41 -0.89
N LYS A 71 -5.89 0.41 -1.71
CA LYS A 71 -4.45 0.57 -1.68
C LYS A 71 -4.12 1.96 -1.18
N ALA A 72 -3.15 2.04 -0.27
CA ALA A 72 -2.69 3.31 0.27
C ALA A 72 -1.18 3.41 0.11
N PHE A 73 -0.71 4.51 -0.43
CA PHE A 73 0.70 4.82 -0.56
C PHE A 73 1.07 5.75 0.59
N VAL A 74 1.90 5.27 1.51
CA VAL A 74 2.19 5.93 2.77
C VAL A 74 3.64 6.38 2.80
N PRO A 75 3.91 7.68 3.04
CA PRO A 75 5.28 8.15 3.17
C PRO A 75 5.89 7.69 4.49
N TYR A 76 7.20 7.51 4.50
CA TYR A 76 7.94 7.27 5.72
C TYR A 76 8.99 8.38 5.91
N PRO A 77 9.50 8.58 7.13
CA PRO A 77 10.47 9.62 7.38
C PRO A 77 11.71 9.43 6.52
N GLU A 78 12.15 10.49 5.86
CA GLU A 78 13.37 10.46 5.08
C GLU A 78 14.58 10.20 5.96
N HIS A 79 15.48 9.35 5.49
CA HIS A 79 16.71 9.05 6.16
C HIS A 79 17.82 8.93 5.11
N PRO A 80 18.25 10.07 4.54
CA PRO A 80 19.16 10.08 3.40
C PRO A 80 20.40 9.23 3.63
N GLY A 81 20.72 8.38 2.65
CA GLY A 81 21.84 7.48 2.72
C GLY A 81 21.60 6.18 3.48
N ASN A 82 20.47 6.06 4.18
CA ASN A 82 20.13 4.89 4.99
C ASN A 82 18.83 4.21 4.60
N GLU A 83 18.23 4.60 3.47
CA GLU A 83 17.00 3.98 2.98
C GLU A 83 17.31 2.68 2.25
N THR A 84 17.82 1.73 3.00
CA THR A 84 18.16 0.39 2.52
C THR A 84 16.89 -0.45 2.38
N PRO A 85 16.96 -1.58 1.65
CA PRO A 85 15.83 -2.53 1.62
C PRO A 85 15.33 -2.94 3.00
N ALA A 86 16.23 -3.14 3.95
CA ALA A 86 15.84 -3.50 5.32
C ALA A 86 15.08 -2.37 6.01
N TYR A 87 15.52 -1.13 5.84
CA TYR A 87 14.85 0.04 6.40
C TYR A 87 13.43 0.18 5.83
N ILE A 88 13.30 0.05 4.52
CA ILE A 88 12.00 0.12 3.84
C ILE A 88 11.08 -1.01 4.33
N TYR A 89 11.62 -2.22 4.43
CA TYR A 89 10.87 -3.39 4.88
C TYR A 89 10.30 -3.18 6.29
N GLU A 90 11.07 -2.59 7.20
CA GLU A 90 10.59 -2.29 8.54
C GLU A 90 9.42 -1.33 8.52
N HIS A 91 9.46 -0.32 7.64
CA HIS A 91 8.33 0.61 7.49
C HIS A 91 7.11 -0.06 6.91
N ILE A 92 7.29 -0.97 5.95
CA ILE A 92 6.17 -1.75 5.42
C ILE A 92 5.50 -2.53 6.56
N LEU A 93 6.28 -3.23 7.37
CA LEU A 93 5.74 -4.01 8.49
C LEU A 93 5.03 -3.10 9.50
N GLY A 94 5.62 -1.96 9.80
CA GLY A 94 5.01 -1.00 10.73
C GLY A 94 3.66 -0.49 10.24
N VAL A 95 3.57 -0.13 8.98
CA VAL A 95 2.32 0.34 8.38
C VAL A 95 1.28 -0.79 8.36
N MET A 96 1.67 -1.99 7.95
CA MET A 96 0.77 -3.14 7.93
C MET A 96 0.22 -3.44 9.32
N ASN A 97 1.09 -3.46 10.33
CA ASN A 97 0.68 -3.72 11.71
C ASN A 97 -0.28 -2.64 12.21
N TYR A 98 0.00 -1.39 11.91
CA TYR A 98 -0.86 -0.29 12.30
C TYR A 98 -2.25 -0.42 11.68
N VAL A 99 -2.31 -0.69 10.38
CA VAL A 99 -3.59 -0.83 9.67
C VAL A 99 -4.38 -2.03 10.20
N GLU A 100 -3.71 -3.14 10.44
CA GLU A 100 -4.36 -4.32 11.02
C GLU A 100 -4.92 -4.01 12.41
N TYR A 101 -4.17 -3.29 13.21
CA TYR A 101 -4.59 -2.98 14.58
C TYR A 101 -5.78 -2.00 14.60
N VAL A 102 -5.73 -0.96 13.80
CA VAL A 102 -6.73 0.10 13.83
C VAL A 102 -7.98 -0.25 13.03
N TYR A 103 -7.79 -0.84 11.85
CA TYR A 103 -8.88 -1.04 10.89
C TYR A 103 -9.31 -2.50 10.71
N GLY A 104 -8.65 -3.42 11.39
CA GLY A 104 -9.08 -4.80 11.42
C GLY A 104 -10.39 -4.98 12.18
N ASP A 105 -11.01 -6.14 12.04
CA ASP A 105 -12.34 -6.40 12.55
C ASP A 105 -12.36 -7.23 13.84
N GLY A 106 -11.66 -6.78 14.85
CA GLY A 106 -11.69 -7.43 16.15
C GLY A 106 -10.93 -8.75 16.17
N GLU A 107 -11.62 -9.85 16.39
CA GLU A 107 -11.01 -11.18 16.52
C GLU A 107 -10.34 -11.65 15.24
N THR A 108 -10.83 -11.20 14.11
CA THR A 108 -10.25 -11.52 12.80
C THR A 108 -9.31 -10.44 12.32
N ARG A 109 -8.96 -9.50 13.20
CA ARG A 109 -8.07 -8.40 12.89
C ARG A 109 -6.78 -8.90 12.26
N GLY A 110 -6.46 -8.36 11.11
CA GLY A 110 -5.28 -8.77 10.38
C GLY A 110 -5.39 -10.09 9.65
N SER A 111 -6.43 -10.86 9.89
CA SER A 111 -6.54 -12.19 9.32
C SER A 111 -6.84 -12.20 7.82
N GLN A 112 -7.63 -11.25 7.36
CA GLN A 112 -8.02 -11.22 5.95
C GLN A 112 -7.91 -9.84 5.31
N LYS A 113 -7.62 -8.82 6.06
CA LYS A 113 -7.73 -7.45 5.53
C LYS A 113 -6.43 -6.98 4.89
N VAL A 114 -5.31 -7.13 5.56
CA VAL A 114 -4.04 -6.66 4.98
C VAL A 114 -3.35 -7.79 4.24
N ASP A 115 -3.07 -7.56 2.96
CA ASP A 115 -2.42 -8.54 2.10
C ASP A 115 -0.95 -8.71 2.51
N PRO A 116 -0.55 -9.92 3.01
CA PRO A 116 0.82 -10.14 3.47
C PRO A 116 1.86 -10.07 2.36
N SER A 117 1.48 -10.25 1.09
CA SER A 117 2.44 -10.15 -0.01
C SER A 117 2.92 -8.71 -0.22
N GLY A 118 2.22 -7.72 0.36
CA GLY A 118 2.62 -6.32 0.31
C GLY A 118 3.91 -6.00 1.04
N LYS A 119 4.42 -6.91 1.86
CA LYS A 119 5.69 -6.70 2.57
C LYS A 119 6.93 -6.82 1.70
N ASP A 120 6.79 -7.31 0.47
CA ASP A 120 7.91 -7.38 -0.46
C ASP A 120 8.12 -6.01 -1.11
N ILE A 121 9.32 -5.43 -0.95
CA ILE A 121 9.60 -4.08 -1.46
C ILE A 121 9.59 -3.99 -2.99
N VAL A 122 9.76 -5.11 -3.70
CA VAL A 122 9.69 -5.14 -5.17
C VAL A 122 8.28 -5.42 -5.66
N ARG A 123 7.31 -5.49 -4.77
CA ARG A 123 5.93 -5.75 -5.14
C ARG A 123 5.42 -4.74 -6.15
N SER A 124 4.82 -5.24 -7.21
CA SER A 124 4.13 -4.39 -8.17
C SER A 124 2.71 -4.10 -7.70
N CYS A 125 2.23 -2.95 -8.09
CA CYS A 125 0.86 -2.51 -7.80
C CYS A 125 0.21 -2.15 -9.13
N PHE A 126 -0.92 -2.78 -9.44
CA PHE A 126 -1.67 -2.41 -10.64
C PHE A 126 -2.33 -1.06 -10.45
N LEU A 127 -2.24 -0.24 -11.49
CA LEU A 127 -2.99 1.00 -11.56
C LEU A 127 -4.33 0.72 -12.18
N CYS A 128 -5.37 1.32 -11.63
CA CYS A 128 -6.73 1.14 -12.13
C CYS A 128 -7.46 2.47 -12.11
N HIS A 129 -8.59 2.50 -12.81
CA HIS A 129 -9.43 3.68 -12.83
C HIS A 129 -10.24 3.76 -11.52
N ASP A 130 -9.96 4.76 -10.73
CA ASP A 130 -10.78 5.13 -9.57
C ASP A 130 -10.99 6.65 -9.61
N PRO A 131 -12.14 7.11 -10.13
CA PRO A 131 -12.39 8.55 -10.28
C PRO A 131 -12.46 9.28 -8.95
N ASN A 132 -12.62 8.54 -7.86
CA ASN A 132 -12.71 9.11 -6.52
C ASN A 132 -11.46 8.86 -5.69
N ALA A 133 -10.34 8.52 -6.32
CA ALA A 133 -9.07 8.35 -5.62
C ALA A 133 -8.72 9.63 -4.86
N LEU A 134 -8.19 9.47 -3.67
CA LEU A 134 -7.82 10.57 -2.78
C LEU A 134 -6.30 10.73 -2.81
N PHE A 135 -5.82 11.94 -3.00
CA PHE A 135 -4.38 12.19 -3.07
C PHE A 135 -4.02 13.56 -2.49
N ARG A 136 -2.76 13.68 -2.08
CA ARG A 136 -2.18 14.94 -1.60
C ARG A 136 -1.10 15.41 -2.56
N ILE A 137 -1.06 16.70 -2.73
CA ILE A 137 -0.04 17.34 -3.57
C ILE A 137 1.14 17.77 -2.71
#